data_ba49dfc75c6355c4c073f9c374012fee
#
_entry.id   ba49dfc75c6355c4c073f9c374012fee
#
_cell.length_a   1.000
_cell.length_b   1.000
_cell.length_c   1.000
_cell.angle_alpha   90.00
_cell.angle_beta   90.00
_cell.angle_gamma   90.00
#
_symmetry.space_group_name_H-M   'P 1'
#
loop_
_entity.id
_entity.type
_entity.pdbx_description
1 polymer ?
#
loop_
_entity_poly.entity_id
_entity_poly.type
_entity_poly.pdbx_seq_one_letter_code
_entity_poly.pdbx_strand_id
1 'polypeptide(L)'
;PADLTGDQIVEEILEHGAKEYDEHVWLSLKNAAVLVNAISESLQALDPDNKDTYAANAAAYGKKLSVLDAGYQKAVEAASNQTVLFGDRFPFRYLVDDYGLSYYAAFAGCSAESEASFETISFLAKKMDELKLPCVLTIEGTNHRIAETVAANTAEKNQKVLTMDSMQSTTSRDG
;
A
#
# COMPACT_ATOMS: atom_id res chain seq x y z
N PRO A 1 -12.07 -10.76 -16.27
CA PRO A 1 -10.98 -11.61 -16.77
C PRO A 1 -9.91 -11.76 -15.69
N ALA A 2 -9.62 -13.01 -15.32
CA ALA A 2 -8.81 -13.37 -14.16
C ALA A 2 -7.29 -13.26 -14.38
N ASP A 3 -6.84 -12.60 -15.45
CA ASP A 3 -5.43 -12.59 -15.84
C ASP A 3 -4.79 -11.19 -15.82
N LEU A 4 -5.43 -10.22 -15.13
CA LEU A 4 -4.92 -8.86 -15.10
C LEU A 4 -3.75 -8.73 -14.13
N THR A 5 -2.63 -8.19 -14.60
CA THR A 5 -1.54 -7.69 -13.76
C THR A 5 -2.01 -6.44 -13.03
N GLY A 6 -1.29 -6.01 -11.98
CA GLY A 6 -1.60 -4.78 -11.27
C GLY A 6 -1.80 -3.57 -12.19
N ASP A 7 -0.98 -3.43 -13.23
CA ASP A 7 -1.09 -2.37 -14.22
C ASP A 7 -2.36 -2.49 -15.08
N GLN A 8 -2.76 -3.70 -15.44
CA GLN A 8 -3.98 -3.96 -16.22
C GLN A 8 -5.26 -3.72 -15.40
N ILE A 9 -5.25 -3.99 -14.09
CA ILE A 9 -6.36 -3.64 -13.19
C ILE A 9 -6.54 -2.11 -13.15
N VAL A 10 -5.44 -1.38 -13.08
CA VAL A 10 -5.45 0.10 -13.13
C VAL A 10 -5.93 0.60 -14.50
N GLU A 11 -5.50 0.00 -15.61
CA GLU A 11 -5.96 0.37 -16.95
C GLU A 11 -7.47 0.11 -17.13
N GLU A 12 -7.99 -1.01 -16.65
CA GLU A 12 -9.41 -1.34 -16.76
C GLU A 12 -10.29 -0.35 -15.95
N ILE A 13 -9.82 0.11 -14.80
CA ILE A 13 -10.47 1.19 -14.04
C ILE A 13 -10.41 2.52 -14.78
N LEU A 14 -9.30 2.82 -15.46
CA LEU A 14 -9.11 4.05 -16.23
C LEU A 14 -9.92 4.09 -17.51
N GLU A 15 -10.23 2.95 -18.12
CA GLU A 15 -11.08 2.88 -19.33
C GLU A 15 -12.58 3.08 -19.03
N HIS A 16 -13.03 2.79 -17.81
CA HIS A 16 -14.45 2.86 -17.42
C HIS A 16 -14.82 4.07 -16.54
N GLY A 17 -13.87 4.91 -16.18
CA GLY A 17 -14.09 6.11 -15.36
C GLY A 17 -13.28 7.31 -15.85
N ALA A 18 -13.65 8.51 -15.42
CA ALA A 18 -12.76 9.67 -15.50
C ALA A 18 -11.43 9.29 -14.83
N LYS A 19 -10.30 9.76 -15.37
CA LYS A 19 -8.97 9.54 -14.73
C LYS A 19 -9.04 9.96 -13.27
N GLU A 20 -9.33 9.02 -12.41
CA GLU A 20 -9.29 9.23 -10.97
C GLU A 20 -7.88 8.87 -10.49
N TYR A 21 -7.22 9.84 -9.88
CA TYR A 21 -5.94 9.57 -9.22
C TYR A 21 -6.21 8.79 -7.95
N ASP A 22 -5.34 7.82 -7.65
CA ASP A 22 -5.37 7.14 -6.37
C ASP A 22 -5.20 8.16 -5.22
N GLU A 23 -6.11 8.14 -4.27
CA GLU A 23 -6.16 9.11 -3.16
C GLU A 23 -5.13 8.82 -2.05
N HIS A 24 -4.52 7.62 -2.02
CA HIS A 24 -3.67 7.16 -0.92
C HIS A 24 -2.24 7.73 -0.97
N VAL A 25 -2.14 9.02 -1.28
CA VAL A 25 -0.85 9.72 -1.51
C VAL A 25 0.08 9.68 -0.29
N TRP A 26 -0.47 9.59 0.93
CA TRP A 26 0.29 9.56 2.19
C TRP A 26 1.07 8.26 2.38
N LEU A 27 0.74 7.19 1.65
CA LEU A 27 1.44 5.91 1.71
C LEU A 27 2.76 5.90 0.92
N SER A 28 3.04 6.96 0.17
CA SER A 28 4.39 7.26 -0.32
C SER A 28 5.12 8.15 0.68
N LEU A 29 6.26 7.72 1.19
CA LEU A 29 7.09 8.53 2.09
C LEU A 29 7.64 9.77 1.39
N LYS A 30 7.89 9.70 0.09
CA LYS A 30 8.32 10.83 -0.75
C LYS A 30 7.22 11.86 -0.88
N ASN A 31 5.99 11.42 -1.19
CA ASN A 31 4.83 12.30 -1.27
C ASN A 31 4.48 12.89 0.10
N ALA A 32 4.54 12.09 1.17
CA ALA A 32 4.32 12.56 2.54
C ALA A 32 5.30 13.70 2.91
N ALA A 33 6.58 13.60 2.52
CA ALA A 33 7.55 14.66 2.75
C ALA A 33 7.20 15.95 2.00
N VAL A 34 6.74 15.84 0.75
CA VAL A 34 6.27 16.99 -0.04
C VAL A 34 5.04 17.64 0.62
N LEU A 35 4.07 16.85 1.06
CA LEU A 35 2.87 17.35 1.74
C LEU A 35 3.20 18.05 3.06
N VAL A 36 4.11 17.49 3.87
CA VAL A 36 4.56 18.11 5.12
C VAL A 36 5.20 19.47 4.87
N ASN A 37 6.03 19.59 3.84
CA ASN A 37 6.63 20.87 3.48
C ASN A 37 5.58 21.89 3.01
N ALA A 38 4.65 21.51 2.15
CA ALA A 38 3.60 22.39 1.66
C ALA A 38 2.68 22.89 2.81
N ILE A 39 2.34 22.01 3.76
CA ILE A 39 1.58 22.36 4.96
C ILE A 39 2.40 23.33 5.82
N SER A 40 3.68 23.07 6.02
CA SER A 40 4.55 23.96 6.81
C SER A 40 4.67 25.36 6.18
N GLU A 41 4.86 25.45 4.87
CA GLU A 41 4.91 26.72 4.14
C GLU A 41 3.59 27.52 4.28
N SER A 42 2.46 26.82 4.17
CA SER A 42 1.15 27.44 4.36
C SER A 42 0.97 27.95 5.78
N LEU A 43 1.37 27.20 6.81
CA LEU A 43 1.31 27.63 8.21
C LEU A 43 2.22 28.81 8.47
N GLN A 44 3.44 28.84 7.92
CA GLN A 44 4.38 29.96 8.04
C GLN A 44 3.82 31.24 7.42
N ALA A 45 3.05 31.13 6.33
CA ALA A 45 2.40 32.27 5.70
C ALA A 45 1.21 32.81 6.50
N LEU A 46 0.45 31.91 7.14
CA LEU A 46 -0.74 32.25 7.94
C LEU A 46 -0.37 32.77 9.33
N ASP A 47 0.72 32.29 9.90
CA ASP A 47 1.20 32.64 11.25
C ASP A 47 2.71 32.91 11.22
N PRO A 48 3.13 34.11 10.73
CA PRO A 48 4.53 34.47 10.56
C PRO A 48 5.34 34.54 11.88
N ASP A 49 4.65 34.79 12.99
CA ASP A 49 5.31 34.89 14.31
C ASP A 49 5.88 33.55 14.78
N ASN A 50 5.28 32.42 14.34
CA ASN A 50 5.70 31.06 14.67
C ASN A 50 6.39 30.34 13.51
N LYS A 51 6.75 31.01 12.43
CA LYS A 51 7.30 30.42 11.21
C LYS A 51 8.49 29.49 11.46
N ASP A 52 9.42 29.90 12.33
CA ASP A 52 10.63 29.14 12.63
C ASP A 52 10.29 27.81 13.35
N THR A 53 9.25 27.80 14.17
CA THR A 53 8.75 26.60 14.84
C THR A 53 8.16 25.62 13.82
N TYR A 54 7.35 26.11 12.89
CA TYR A 54 6.77 25.26 11.82
C TYR A 54 7.85 24.67 10.94
N ALA A 55 8.82 25.49 10.52
CA ALA A 55 9.96 25.03 9.71
C ALA A 55 10.80 23.97 10.44
N ALA A 56 11.11 24.20 11.73
CA ALA A 56 11.87 23.25 12.53
C ALA A 56 11.14 21.91 12.72
N ASN A 57 9.83 21.95 12.98
CA ASN A 57 9.01 20.74 13.14
C ASN A 57 8.92 19.94 11.83
N ALA A 58 8.69 20.63 10.70
CA ALA A 58 8.66 19.97 9.38
C ALA A 58 9.99 19.33 9.05
N ALA A 59 11.11 20.02 9.31
CA ALA A 59 12.45 19.48 9.09
C ALA A 59 12.74 18.26 9.97
N ALA A 60 12.33 18.29 11.25
CA ALA A 60 12.49 17.16 12.16
C ALA A 60 11.64 15.95 11.72
N TYR A 61 10.41 16.18 11.29
CA TYR A 61 9.55 15.11 10.79
C TYR A 61 10.06 14.55 9.45
N GLY A 62 10.50 15.42 8.54
CA GLY A 62 11.10 15.01 7.27
C GLY A 62 12.32 14.08 7.45
N LYS A 63 13.13 14.30 8.49
CA LYS A 63 14.22 13.37 8.84
C LYS A 63 13.70 11.99 9.24
N LYS A 64 12.60 11.91 9.99
CA LYS A 64 12.00 10.62 10.36
C LYS A 64 11.47 9.87 9.12
N LEU A 65 10.80 10.59 8.21
CA LEU A 65 10.35 10.03 6.94
C LEU A 65 11.52 9.50 6.11
N SER A 66 12.61 10.27 6.00
CA SER A 66 13.81 9.86 5.25
C SER A 66 14.49 8.61 5.83
N VAL A 67 14.54 8.48 7.16
CA VAL A 67 15.10 7.27 7.81
C VAL A 67 14.22 6.06 7.54
N LEU A 68 12.90 6.23 7.57
CA LEU A 68 11.96 5.16 7.26
C LEU A 68 12.04 4.76 5.78
N ASP A 69 12.09 5.73 4.87
CA ASP A 69 12.27 5.52 3.43
C ASP A 69 13.53 4.70 3.12
N ALA A 70 14.66 5.08 3.71
CA ALA A 70 15.90 4.31 3.58
C ALA A 70 15.78 2.88 4.13
N GLY A 71 14.97 2.68 5.16
CA GLY A 71 14.66 1.36 5.71
C GLY A 71 13.90 0.48 4.73
N TYR A 72 12.85 1.01 4.10
CA TYR A 72 12.08 0.32 3.07
C TYR A 72 12.94 0.00 1.84
N GLN A 73 13.69 1.00 1.35
CA GLN A 73 14.60 0.81 0.21
C GLN A 73 15.56 -0.35 0.47
N LYS A 74 16.22 -0.36 1.63
CA LYS A 74 17.14 -1.43 2.02
C LYS A 74 16.45 -2.80 2.14
N ALA A 75 15.24 -2.83 2.67
CA ALA A 75 14.48 -4.08 2.80
C ALA A 75 14.13 -4.66 1.42
N VAL A 76 13.69 -3.81 0.48
CA VAL A 76 13.38 -4.23 -0.89
C VAL A 76 14.63 -4.69 -1.63
N GLU A 77 15.74 -3.97 -1.51
CA GLU A 77 17.02 -4.36 -2.13
C GLU A 77 17.55 -5.72 -1.62
N ALA A 78 17.28 -6.04 -0.35
CA ALA A 78 17.68 -7.31 0.25
C ALA A 78 16.69 -8.45 -0.03
N ALA A 79 15.49 -8.16 -0.51
CA ALA A 79 14.46 -9.15 -0.76
C ALA A 79 14.79 -10.03 -1.99
N SER A 80 14.59 -11.33 -1.84
CA SER A 80 14.72 -12.28 -2.95
C SER A 80 13.56 -12.23 -3.95
N ASN A 81 12.45 -11.63 -3.54
CA ASN A 81 11.25 -11.44 -4.35
C ASN A 81 10.75 -10.01 -4.17
N GLN A 82 10.48 -9.34 -5.28
CA GLN A 82 10.02 -7.95 -5.31
C GLN A 82 8.53 -7.87 -5.71
N THR A 83 7.77 -8.91 -5.37
CA THR A 83 6.32 -8.95 -5.60
C THR A 83 5.61 -9.10 -4.26
N VAL A 84 4.59 -8.30 -4.05
CA VAL A 84 3.66 -8.40 -2.93
C VAL A 84 2.30 -8.90 -3.42
N LEU A 85 1.54 -9.61 -2.58
CA LEU A 85 0.23 -10.11 -2.94
C LEU A 85 -0.75 -9.87 -1.80
N PHE A 86 -1.84 -9.17 -2.13
CA PHE A 86 -2.90 -8.83 -1.19
C PHE A 86 -4.16 -9.69 -1.44
N GLY A 87 -4.57 -10.42 -0.42
CA GLY A 87 -5.90 -11.04 -0.36
C GLY A 87 -6.93 -10.04 0.16
N ASP A 88 -6.88 -8.81 -0.29
CA ASP A 88 -7.66 -7.68 0.19
C ASP A 88 -7.67 -6.55 -0.84
N ARG A 89 -8.18 -5.35 -0.45
CA ARG A 89 -8.05 -4.09 -1.16
C ARG A 89 -6.60 -3.63 -1.19
N PHE A 90 -6.26 -2.79 -2.16
CA PHE A 90 -4.88 -2.39 -2.39
C PHE A 90 -4.72 -0.85 -2.39
N PRO A 91 -4.52 -0.21 -1.24
CA PRO A 91 -4.27 1.22 -1.13
C PRO A 91 -2.79 1.62 -1.31
N PHE A 92 -1.89 0.67 -1.56
CA PHE A 92 -0.43 0.89 -1.52
C PHE A 92 0.20 1.20 -2.89
N ARG A 93 -0.57 1.74 -3.85
CA ARG A 93 -0.08 2.04 -5.20
C ARG A 93 1.20 2.87 -5.20
N TYR A 94 1.20 4.00 -4.48
CA TYR A 94 2.36 4.87 -4.43
C TYR A 94 3.56 4.26 -3.70
N LEU A 95 3.31 3.42 -2.68
CA LEU A 95 4.39 2.73 -1.99
C LEU A 95 5.09 1.72 -2.91
N VAL A 96 4.36 0.91 -3.64
CA VAL A 96 4.98 -0.06 -4.56
C VAL A 96 5.71 0.64 -5.70
N ASP A 97 5.20 1.76 -6.21
CA ASP A 97 5.86 2.56 -7.22
C ASP A 97 7.18 3.17 -6.70
N ASP A 98 7.19 3.66 -5.46
CA ASP A 98 8.38 4.25 -4.85
C ASP A 98 9.56 3.29 -4.78
N TYR A 99 9.30 2.00 -4.59
CA TYR A 99 10.34 0.98 -4.40
C TYR A 99 10.43 -0.02 -5.56
N GLY A 100 9.70 0.19 -6.66
CA GLY A 100 9.73 -0.68 -7.84
C GLY A 100 9.22 -2.09 -7.59
N LEU A 101 8.25 -2.25 -6.68
CA LEU A 101 7.62 -3.52 -6.39
C LEU A 101 6.50 -3.82 -7.40
N SER A 102 6.39 -5.09 -7.78
CA SER A 102 5.20 -5.63 -8.45
C SER A 102 4.15 -6.03 -7.43
N TYR A 103 2.88 -6.06 -7.82
CA TYR A 103 1.82 -6.49 -6.92
C TYR A 103 0.70 -7.24 -7.61
N TYR A 104 -0.04 -8.02 -6.81
CA TYR A 104 -1.33 -8.61 -7.12
C TYR A 104 -2.28 -8.31 -5.97
N ALA A 105 -3.56 -8.12 -6.26
CA ALA A 105 -4.55 -7.83 -5.23
C ALA A 105 -5.91 -8.44 -5.58
N ALA A 106 -6.72 -8.74 -4.56
CA ALA A 106 -8.07 -9.22 -4.75
C ALA A 106 -8.99 -8.12 -5.29
N PHE A 107 -8.74 -6.87 -4.89
CA PHE A 107 -9.52 -5.70 -5.32
C PHE A 107 -8.60 -4.52 -5.61
N ALA A 108 -8.99 -3.69 -6.56
CA ALA A 108 -8.29 -2.45 -6.85
C ALA A 108 -8.64 -1.35 -5.84
N GLY A 109 -7.65 -0.58 -5.42
CA GLY A 109 -7.81 0.61 -4.57
C GLY A 109 -8.68 0.36 -3.33
N CYS A 110 -9.58 1.28 -3.06
CA CYS A 110 -10.58 1.22 -1.99
C CYS A 110 -11.94 0.67 -2.46
N SER A 111 -11.94 -0.35 -3.32
CA SER A 111 -13.19 -1.00 -3.77
C SER A 111 -14.15 -1.28 -2.61
N ALA A 112 -15.44 -1.05 -2.84
CA ALA A 112 -16.51 -1.39 -1.90
C ALA A 112 -16.81 -2.90 -1.86
N GLU A 113 -16.19 -3.69 -2.74
CA GLU A 113 -16.37 -5.13 -2.79
C GLU A 113 -15.80 -5.79 -1.53
N SER A 114 -16.54 -6.75 -0.99
CA SER A 114 -16.19 -7.49 0.22
C SER A 114 -15.99 -8.98 -0.02
N GLU A 115 -16.33 -9.47 -1.22
CA GLU A 115 -16.25 -10.87 -1.61
C GLU A 115 -15.51 -11.03 -2.93
N ALA A 116 -14.44 -11.81 -2.93
CA ALA A 116 -13.70 -12.15 -4.14
C ALA A 116 -14.34 -13.35 -4.84
N SER A 117 -14.33 -13.35 -6.18
CA SER A 117 -14.79 -14.48 -6.96
C SER A 117 -13.89 -15.71 -6.74
N PHE A 118 -14.41 -16.89 -7.04
CA PHE A 118 -13.60 -18.12 -6.99
C PHE A 118 -12.41 -18.05 -7.97
N GLU A 119 -12.61 -17.44 -9.12
CA GLU A 119 -11.58 -17.21 -10.14
C GLU A 119 -10.46 -16.33 -9.59
N THR A 120 -10.80 -15.23 -8.93
CA THR A 120 -9.82 -14.33 -8.30
C THR A 120 -9.00 -15.07 -7.24
N ILE A 121 -9.64 -15.82 -6.34
CA ILE A 121 -8.96 -16.59 -5.30
C ILE A 121 -8.03 -17.63 -5.91
N SER A 122 -8.49 -18.39 -6.91
CA SER A 122 -7.71 -19.40 -7.60
C SER A 122 -6.49 -18.80 -8.32
N PHE A 123 -6.69 -17.65 -8.98
CA PHE A 123 -5.62 -16.90 -9.63
C PHE A 123 -4.54 -16.46 -8.64
N LEU A 124 -4.96 -15.83 -7.53
CA LEU A 124 -4.03 -15.36 -6.50
C LEU A 124 -3.26 -16.52 -5.85
N ALA A 125 -3.93 -17.63 -5.52
CA ALA A 125 -3.29 -18.82 -4.98
C ALA A 125 -2.24 -19.39 -5.96
N LYS A 126 -2.57 -19.47 -7.25
CA LYS A 126 -1.63 -19.89 -8.30
C LYS A 126 -0.42 -18.95 -8.39
N LYS A 127 -0.63 -17.62 -8.28
CA LYS A 127 0.48 -16.64 -8.27
C LYS A 127 1.36 -16.77 -7.04
N MET A 128 0.78 -17.07 -5.87
CA MET A 128 1.54 -17.39 -4.66
C MET A 128 2.50 -18.56 -4.90
N ASP A 129 2.00 -19.66 -5.51
CA ASP A 129 2.79 -20.86 -5.80
C ASP A 129 3.86 -20.59 -6.88
N GLU A 130 3.50 -19.95 -7.99
CA GLU A 130 4.41 -19.61 -9.09
C GLU A 130 5.60 -18.76 -8.62
N LEU A 131 5.32 -17.75 -7.81
CA LEU A 131 6.30 -16.78 -7.31
C LEU A 131 6.92 -17.21 -5.98
N LYS A 132 6.47 -18.31 -5.40
CA LYS A 132 6.93 -18.85 -4.10
C LYS A 132 6.83 -17.78 -2.99
N LEU A 133 5.71 -17.06 -2.96
CA LEU A 133 5.50 -16.01 -1.96
C LEU A 133 5.25 -16.64 -0.59
N PRO A 134 5.97 -16.20 0.46
CA PRO A 134 5.86 -16.79 1.80
C PRO A 134 4.65 -16.29 2.60
N CYS A 135 4.00 -15.22 2.13
CA CYS A 135 2.88 -14.62 2.81
C CYS A 135 1.90 -13.98 1.82
N VAL A 136 0.66 -13.89 2.25
CA VAL A 136 -0.38 -13.05 1.66
C VAL A 136 -0.69 -11.90 2.60
N LEU A 137 -0.82 -10.71 2.04
CA LEU A 137 -1.05 -9.47 2.80
C LEU A 137 -2.54 -9.15 2.86
N THR A 138 -2.93 -8.47 3.92
CA THR A 138 -4.25 -7.86 4.13
C THR A 138 -4.06 -6.46 4.70
N ILE A 139 -5.11 -5.66 4.73
CA ILE A 139 -5.10 -4.37 5.41
C ILE A 139 -5.74 -4.49 6.80
N GLU A 140 -5.55 -3.47 7.63
CA GLU A 140 -6.17 -3.37 8.95
C GLU A 140 -7.71 -3.34 8.88
N GLY A 141 -8.37 -3.74 9.95
CA GLY A 141 -9.82 -3.63 10.12
C GLY A 141 -10.66 -4.61 9.31
N THR A 142 -10.05 -5.51 8.51
CA THR A 142 -10.76 -6.53 7.74
C THR A 142 -10.83 -7.87 8.48
N ASN A 143 -11.68 -8.77 8.00
CA ASN A 143 -11.83 -10.10 8.60
C ASN A 143 -10.84 -11.15 8.07
N HIS A 144 -9.90 -10.75 7.21
CA HIS A 144 -8.82 -11.56 6.60
C HIS A 144 -9.27 -12.81 5.82
N ARG A 145 -10.57 -13.06 5.68
CA ARG A 145 -11.13 -14.30 5.11
C ARG A 145 -10.65 -14.58 3.69
N ILE A 146 -10.50 -13.55 2.87
CA ILE A 146 -10.03 -13.70 1.48
C ILE A 146 -8.57 -14.13 1.49
N ALA A 147 -7.72 -13.47 2.26
CA ALA A 147 -6.31 -13.83 2.39
C ALA A 147 -6.11 -15.25 2.93
N GLU A 148 -6.89 -15.64 3.96
CA GLU A 148 -6.89 -17.00 4.51
C GLU A 148 -7.34 -18.02 3.47
N THR A 149 -8.37 -17.68 2.66
CA THR A 149 -8.86 -18.56 1.61
C THR A 149 -7.83 -18.71 0.49
N VAL A 150 -7.14 -17.62 0.09
CA VAL A 150 -6.05 -17.66 -0.87
C VAL A 150 -4.94 -18.60 -0.35
N ALA A 151 -4.47 -18.41 0.88
CA ALA A 151 -3.44 -19.26 1.48
C ALA A 151 -3.86 -20.73 1.55
N ALA A 152 -5.12 -21.02 1.91
CA ALA A 152 -5.67 -22.37 1.97
C ALA A 152 -5.78 -23.07 0.60
N ASN A 153 -5.78 -22.31 -0.50
CA ASN A 153 -5.85 -22.84 -1.87
C ASN A 153 -4.48 -22.93 -2.57
N THR A 154 -3.38 -22.55 -1.92
CA THR A 154 -2.02 -22.80 -2.43
C THR A 154 -1.64 -24.28 -2.30
N ALA A 155 -0.58 -24.71 -2.99
CA ALA A 155 -0.12 -26.09 -2.98
C ALA A 155 0.33 -26.53 -1.57
N GLU A 156 1.10 -25.70 -0.87
CA GLU A 156 1.68 -26.05 0.44
C GLU A 156 0.81 -25.61 1.62
N LYS A 157 -0.09 -24.66 1.44
CA LYS A 157 -1.03 -24.15 2.46
C LYS A 157 -0.38 -23.68 3.77
N ASN A 158 0.87 -23.21 3.69
CA ASN A 158 1.68 -22.81 4.83
C ASN A 158 2.03 -21.32 4.83
N GLN A 159 1.49 -20.55 3.89
CA GLN A 159 1.73 -19.12 3.76
C GLN A 159 1.12 -18.38 4.94
N LYS A 160 1.88 -17.40 5.44
CA LYS A 160 1.39 -16.55 6.53
C LYS A 160 0.45 -15.49 6.00
N VAL A 161 -0.60 -15.18 6.76
CA VAL A 161 -1.40 -13.97 6.55
C VAL A 161 -0.80 -12.87 7.42
N LEU A 162 -0.40 -11.76 6.81
CA LEU A 162 0.20 -10.61 7.49
C LEU A 162 -0.61 -9.36 7.19
N THR A 163 -0.79 -8.51 8.19
CA THR A 163 -1.51 -7.24 8.02
C THR A 163 -0.52 -6.11 7.77
N MET A 164 -0.81 -5.30 6.76
CA MET A 164 -0.12 -4.06 6.45
C MET A 164 -1.07 -2.89 6.74
N ASP A 165 -0.65 -1.97 7.59
CA ASP A 165 -1.48 -0.86 8.02
C ASP A 165 -1.50 0.24 6.95
N SER A 166 -2.67 0.55 6.43
CA SER A 166 -2.89 1.64 5.47
C SER A 166 -3.02 3.01 6.13
N MET A 167 -3.02 3.07 7.46
CA MET A 167 -3.19 4.28 8.27
C MET A 167 -4.50 5.03 8.00
N GLN A 168 -5.51 4.36 7.43
CA GLN A 168 -6.85 4.93 7.22
C GLN A 168 -7.67 4.93 8.52
N SER A 169 -7.35 4.03 9.44
CA SER A 169 -8.05 3.83 10.71
C SER A 169 -7.25 4.28 11.93
N THR A 170 -6.19 5.07 11.73
CA THR A 170 -5.34 5.57 12.83
C THR A 170 -6.14 6.43 13.81
N THR A 171 -5.94 6.17 15.08
CA THR A 171 -6.56 6.92 16.18
C THR A 171 -5.50 7.67 16.99
N SER A 172 -5.94 8.62 17.83
CA SER A 172 -5.03 9.36 18.74
C SER A 172 -4.31 8.46 19.76
N ARG A 173 -4.63 7.16 19.81
CA ARG A 173 -3.98 6.18 20.70
C ARG A 173 -2.82 5.47 20.02
N ASP A 174 -2.68 5.64 18.72
CA ASP A 174 -1.69 4.96 17.87
C ASP A 174 -0.45 5.85 17.61
N GLY A 175 -0.42 7.07 18.19
CA GLY A 175 0.63 8.08 18.04
C GLY A 175 1.53 8.23 19.25
#